data_a7a9eb043a650b981d573c36616d3fb3
#
_entry.id   a7a9eb043a650b981d573c36616d3fb3
#
_cell.length_a   1.000
_cell.length_b   1.000
_cell.length_c   1.000
_cell.angle_alpha   90.00
_cell.angle_beta   90.00
_cell.angle_gamma   90.00
#
_symmetry.space_group_name_H-M   'P 1'
#
loop_
_entity.id
_entity.type
_entity.pdbx_description
1 polymer ?
#
loop_
_entity_poly.entity_id
_entity_poly.type
_entity_poly.pdbx_seq_one_letter_code
_entity_poly.pdbx_strand_id
1 'polypeptide(L)'
;MSDRPPKILLVEPDPDMVDMLVGLLRRRFDAQVTCVNNAESCLNTDLFDPHDLVIAEWDLDDSDGLQLTEHLTILSPRPIILLADEPTSRDAIEAMRLGVRDLFVKPFPFQDLLDATERAVTGNELKRQHTAKYRRMRDLVRHVIRERRDLNRRTELVCRDLVEAHRRLVHRVLAHEGTRAEQAT
;
A
#
# COMPACT_ATOMS: atom_id res chain seq x y z
N MET A 1 -3.08 -25.78 11.34
CA MET A 1 -2.44 -25.17 10.15
C MET A 1 -3.57 -24.80 9.22
N SER A 2 -3.55 -23.58 8.67
CA SER A 2 -4.58 -23.16 7.72
C SER A 2 -4.54 -24.05 6.48
N ASP A 3 -5.70 -24.42 5.97
CA ASP A 3 -5.83 -25.28 4.77
C ASP A 3 -5.45 -24.55 3.47
N ARG A 4 -5.09 -23.27 3.56
CA ARG A 4 -4.68 -22.43 2.44
C ARG A 4 -3.26 -21.89 2.61
N PRO A 5 -2.55 -21.66 1.49
CA PRO A 5 -1.25 -20.99 1.52
C PRO A 5 -1.37 -19.58 2.14
N PRO A 6 -0.40 -19.16 2.96
CA PRO A 6 -0.41 -17.81 3.54
C PRO A 6 -0.18 -16.77 2.46
N LYS A 7 -0.88 -15.63 2.59
CA LYS A 7 -0.67 -14.44 1.77
C LYS A 7 0.30 -13.51 2.49
N ILE A 8 1.44 -13.25 1.87
CA ILE A 8 2.50 -12.39 2.42
C ILE A 8 2.66 -11.18 1.50
N LEU A 9 2.62 -9.99 2.07
CA LEU A 9 2.97 -8.75 1.37
C LEU A 9 4.40 -8.38 1.73
N LEU A 10 5.26 -8.34 0.72
CA LEU A 10 6.65 -7.94 0.82
C LEU A 10 6.80 -6.52 0.27
N VAL A 11 7.29 -5.61 1.11
CA VAL A 11 7.57 -4.21 0.77
C VAL A 11 9.08 -4.03 0.77
N GLU A 12 9.69 -4.09 -0.39
CA GLU A 12 11.15 -4.06 -0.55
C GLU A 12 11.49 -3.37 -1.87
N PRO A 13 12.25 -2.27 -1.83
CA PRO A 13 12.69 -1.56 -3.03
C PRO A 13 13.77 -2.29 -3.82
N ASP A 14 14.63 -3.07 -3.15
CA ASP A 14 15.74 -3.79 -3.80
C ASP A 14 15.25 -5.07 -4.51
N PRO A 15 15.34 -5.12 -5.86
CA PRO A 15 14.89 -6.28 -6.63
C PRO A 15 15.65 -7.58 -6.32
N ASP A 16 16.93 -7.50 -5.98
CA ASP A 16 17.74 -8.68 -5.65
C ASP A 16 17.28 -9.29 -4.32
N MET A 17 16.97 -8.44 -3.35
CA MET A 17 16.41 -8.84 -2.06
C MET A 17 15.00 -9.42 -2.25
N VAL A 18 14.17 -8.80 -3.09
CA VAL A 18 12.83 -9.31 -3.45
C VAL A 18 12.91 -10.73 -4.00
N ASP A 19 13.73 -10.95 -5.03
CA ASP A 19 13.84 -12.27 -5.68
C ASP A 19 14.28 -13.35 -4.69
N MET A 20 15.24 -13.03 -3.83
CA MET A 20 15.75 -13.93 -2.81
C MET A 20 14.67 -14.26 -1.77
N LEU A 21 14.01 -13.25 -1.18
CA LEU A 21 13.00 -13.45 -0.15
C LEU A 21 11.78 -14.19 -0.69
N VAL A 22 11.32 -13.85 -1.88
CA VAL A 22 10.20 -14.54 -2.56
C VAL A 22 10.53 -16.02 -2.77
N GLY A 23 11.74 -16.32 -3.24
CA GLY A 23 12.20 -17.70 -3.43
C GLY A 23 12.18 -18.51 -2.13
N LEU A 24 12.66 -17.92 -1.03
CA LEU A 24 12.69 -18.55 0.29
C LEU A 24 11.27 -18.77 0.86
N LEU A 25 10.43 -17.75 0.83
CA LEU A 25 9.07 -17.77 1.37
C LEU A 25 8.18 -18.79 0.62
N ARG A 26 8.25 -18.80 -0.71
CA ARG A 26 7.49 -19.76 -1.52
C ARG A 26 7.94 -21.20 -1.27
N ARG A 27 9.25 -21.42 -1.19
CA ARG A 27 9.80 -22.77 -0.94
C ARG A 27 9.42 -23.32 0.42
N ARG A 28 9.40 -22.46 1.46
CA ARG A 28 9.18 -22.90 2.85
C ARG A 28 7.71 -23.02 3.21
N PHE A 29 6.84 -22.14 2.66
CA PHE A 29 5.44 -22.00 3.10
C PHE A 29 4.41 -22.22 1.99
N ASP A 30 4.84 -22.48 0.75
CA ASP A 30 3.94 -22.42 -0.43
C ASP A 30 3.16 -21.10 -0.50
N ALA A 31 3.79 -20.01 -0.04
CA ALA A 31 3.15 -18.72 0.19
C ALA A 31 2.77 -18.02 -1.13
N GLN A 32 1.63 -17.35 -1.11
CA GLN A 32 1.29 -16.33 -2.11
C GLN A 32 1.98 -15.03 -1.70
N VAL A 33 3.07 -14.66 -2.38
CA VAL A 33 3.82 -13.45 -2.09
C VAL A 33 3.48 -12.38 -3.10
N THR A 34 2.99 -11.24 -2.62
CA THR A 34 2.78 -10.01 -3.38
C THR A 34 3.91 -9.06 -3.04
N CYS A 35 4.57 -8.49 -4.06
CA CYS A 35 5.69 -7.58 -3.88
C CYS A 35 5.29 -6.17 -4.29
N VAL A 36 5.70 -5.19 -3.50
CA VAL A 36 5.58 -3.75 -3.76
C VAL A 36 6.87 -3.07 -3.29
N ASN A 37 7.18 -1.91 -3.81
CA ASN A 37 8.45 -1.21 -3.57
C ASN A 37 8.33 0.06 -2.72
N ASN A 38 7.13 0.41 -2.25
CA ASN A 38 6.89 1.60 -1.45
C ASN A 38 5.67 1.47 -0.54
N ALA A 39 5.53 2.38 0.43
CA ALA A 39 4.47 2.35 1.43
C ALA A 39 3.08 2.63 0.84
N GLU A 40 2.95 3.56 -0.11
CA GLU A 40 1.66 3.86 -0.75
C GLU A 40 1.10 2.64 -1.49
N SER A 41 1.93 1.96 -2.25
CA SER A 41 1.55 0.73 -2.95
C SER A 41 1.19 -0.39 -1.98
N CYS A 42 1.92 -0.49 -0.84
CA CYS A 42 1.62 -1.43 0.22
C CYS A 42 0.21 -1.21 0.77
N LEU A 43 -0.10 0.01 1.21
CA LEU A 43 -1.40 0.37 1.78
C LEU A 43 -2.55 0.15 0.79
N ASN A 44 -2.34 0.55 -0.48
CA ASN A 44 -3.33 0.35 -1.52
C ASN A 44 -3.57 -1.14 -1.80
N THR A 45 -2.52 -1.93 -1.95
CA THR A 45 -2.62 -3.36 -2.23
C THR A 45 -3.31 -4.10 -1.10
N ASP A 46 -2.90 -3.84 0.13
CA ASP A 46 -3.42 -4.51 1.30
C ASP A 46 -4.87 -4.12 1.65
N LEU A 47 -5.27 -2.90 1.31
CA LEU A 47 -6.65 -2.46 1.47
C LEU A 47 -7.63 -3.27 0.61
N PHE A 48 -7.24 -3.62 -0.63
CA PHE A 48 -8.10 -4.36 -1.55
C PHE A 48 -7.97 -5.88 -1.42
N ASP A 49 -6.77 -6.39 -1.15
CA ASP A 49 -6.51 -7.81 -0.92
C ASP A 49 -5.67 -8.01 0.35
N PRO A 50 -6.33 -8.17 1.51
CA PRO A 50 -5.65 -8.27 2.79
C PRO A 50 -4.73 -9.49 2.88
N HIS A 51 -3.54 -9.26 3.41
CA HIS A 51 -2.50 -10.25 3.61
C HIS A 51 -2.49 -10.80 5.04
N ASP A 52 -1.90 -11.96 5.23
CA ASP A 52 -1.77 -12.63 6.52
C ASP A 52 -0.57 -12.11 7.32
N LEU A 53 0.45 -11.61 6.63
CA LEU A 53 1.68 -11.04 7.15
C LEU A 53 2.17 -9.93 6.21
N VAL A 54 2.75 -8.87 6.77
CA VAL A 54 3.54 -7.88 6.04
C VAL A 54 4.99 -8.01 6.47
N ILE A 55 5.91 -8.09 5.51
CA ILE A 55 7.35 -7.96 5.71
C ILE A 55 7.75 -6.70 4.97
N ALA A 56 8.31 -5.72 5.67
CA ALA A 56 8.61 -4.42 5.06
C ALA A 56 10.03 -3.95 5.40
N GLU A 57 10.67 -3.35 4.39
CA GLU A 57 11.85 -2.56 4.58
C GLU A 57 11.54 -1.34 5.47
N TRP A 58 12.51 -0.99 6.32
CA TRP A 58 12.42 0.17 7.20
C TRP A 58 12.51 1.47 6.43
N ASP A 59 13.53 1.59 5.57
CA ASP A 59 13.79 2.79 4.79
C ASP A 59 13.13 2.68 3.41
N LEU A 60 11.97 3.30 3.27
CA LEU A 60 11.23 3.39 2.02
C LEU A 60 11.33 4.80 1.44
N ASP A 61 11.33 4.94 0.12
CA ASP A 61 11.46 6.23 -0.56
C ASP A 61 10.35 7.24 -0.20
N ASP A 62 9.16 6.75 0.11
CA ASP A 62 7.95 7.55 0.37
C ASP A 62 7.53 7.59 1.84
N SER A 63 8.15 6.79 2.72
CA SER A 63 7.80 6.67 4.14
C SER A 63 8.88 5.92 4.91
N ASP A 64 8.77 5.88 6.22
CA ASP A 64 9.52 4.94 7.05
C ASP A 64 8.67 3.76 7.54
N GLY A 65 9.34 2.70 7.98
CA GLY A 65 8.68 1.48 8.45
C GLY A 65 7.77 1.68 9.66
N LEU A 66 8.04 2.70 10.51
CA LEU A 66 7.18 3.02 11.66
C LEU A 66 5.87 3.65 11.20
N GLN A 67 5.92 4.64 10.31
CA GLN A 67 4.73 5.27 9.75
C GLN A 67 3.88 4.27 8.97
N LEU A 68 4.53 3.42 8.16
CA LEU A 68 3.83 2.34 7.47
C LEU A 68 3.14 1.40 8.45
N THR A 69 3.84 1.00 9.53
CA THR A 69 3.30 0.13 10.58
C THR A 69 2.08 0.77 11.27
N GLU A 70 2.14 2.05 11.59
CA GLU A 70 1.03 2.78 12.20
C GLU A 70 -0.21 2.74 11.30
N HIS A 71 -0.07 3.06 10.02
CA HIS A 71 -1.16 3.03 9.06
C HIS A 71 -1.74 1.62 8.88
N LEU A 72 -0.90 0.59 8.76
CA LEU A 72 -1.32 -0.79 8.63
C LEU A 72 -2.07 -1.29 9.87
N THR A 73 -1.62 -0.91 11.06
CA THR A 73 -2.25 -1.30 12.33
C THR A 73 -3.66 -0.72 12.47
N ILE A 74 -3.87 0.52 11.99
CA ILE A 74 -5.20 1.16 11.94
C ILE A 74 -6.13 0.43 10.96
N LEU A 75 -5.61 0.01 9.82
CA LEU A 75 -6.41 -0.65 8.79
C LEU A 75 -6.84 -2.07 9.19
N SER A 76 -5.95 -2.86 9.75
CA SER A 76 -6.25 -4.22 10.20
C SER A 76 -5.09 -4.78 11.02
N PRO A 77 -5.35 -5.32 12.22
CA PRO A 77 -4.30 -5.92 13.04
C PRO A 77 -3.82 -7.21 12.39
N ARG A 78 -2.56 -7.20 11.98
CA ARG A 78 -1.83 -8.34 11.43
C ARG A 78 -0.38 -8.28 11.90
N PRO A 79 0.34 -9.38 11.88
CA PRO A 79 1.76 -9.36 12.17
C PRO A 79 2.49 -8.54 11.08
N ILE A 80 3.42 -7.71 11.53
CA ILE A 80 4.33 -6.94 10.68
C ILE A 80 5.74 -7.30 11.15
N ILE A 81 6.60 -7.62 10.20
CA ILE A 81 8.04 -7.82 10.40
C ILE A 81 8.74 -6.69 9.67
N LEU A 82 9.64 -6.00 10.34
CA LEU A 82 10.47 -4.96 9.75
C LEU A 82 11.88 -5.47 9.49
N LEU A 83 12.45 -5.06 8.37
CA LEU A 83 13.84 -5.27 8.00
C LEU A 83 14.52 -3.90 8.04
N ALA A 84 15.65 -3.77 8.72
CA ALA A 84 16.33 -2.48 8.88
C ALA A 84 17.85 -2.65 8.80
N ASP A 85 18.55 -1.66 8.27
CA ASP A 85 20.00 -1.68 8.21
C ASP A 85 20.62 -1.24 9.54
N GLU A 86 20.28 -0.06 10.05
CA GLU A 86 20.87 0.51 11.27
C GLU A 86 19.82 1.15 12.20
N PRO A 87 18.86 0.40 12.73
CA PRO A 87 17.84 0.96 13.61
C PRO A 87 18.46 1.36 14.95
N THR A 88 18.06 2.52 15.47
CA THR A 88 18.45 2.90 16.83
C THR A 88 17.67 2.12 17.88
N SER A 89 18.18 2.08 19.11
CA SER A 89 17.44 1.46 20.23
C SER A 89 16.07 2.12 20.46
N ARG A 90 15.94 3.41 20.15
CA ARG A 90 14.68 4.15 20.24
C ARG A 90 13.69 3.66 19.19
N ASP A 91 14.14 3.49 17.97
CA ASP A 91 13.33 3.00 16.85
C ASP A 91 12.79 1.59 17.12
N ALA A 92 13.66 0.71 17.64
CA ALA A 92 13.25 -0.63 18.04
C ALA A 92 12.17 -0.62 19.14
N ILE A 93 12.30 0.25 20.14
CA ILE A 93 11.29 0.40 21.20
C ILE A 93 9.98 0.93 20.62
N GLU A 94 10.02 1.87 19.69
CA GLU A 94 8.84 2.45 19.06
C GLU A 94 8.15 1.42 18.16
N ALA A 95 8.87 0.66 17.38
CA ALA A 95 8.35 -0.46 16.60
C ALA A 95 7.60 -1.48 17.48
N MET A 96 8.19 -1.84 18.63
CA MET A 96 7.54 -2.74 19.58
C MET A 96 6.24 -2.14 20.16
N ARG A 97 6.22 -0.84 20.46
CA ARG A 97 5.01 -0.14 20.95
C ARG A 97 3.89 -0.09 19.92
N LEU A 98 4.23 0.04 18.64
CA LEU A 98 3.29 -0.01 17.52
C LEU A 98 2.78 -1.43 17.24
N GLY A 99 3.38 -2.44 17.87
CA GLY A 99 2.95 -3.83 17.73
C GLY A 99 3.62 -4.58 16.57
N VAL A 100 4.78 -4.10 16.11
CA VAL A 100 5.64 -4.86 15.21
C VAL A 100 5.93 -6.23 15.84
N ARG A 101 5.80 -7.27 15.06
CA ARG A 101 5.96 -8.65 15.53
C ARG A 101 7.41 -9.01 15.76
N ASP A 102 8.27 -8.57 14.83
CA ASP A 102 9.71 -8.79 14.87
C ASP A 102 10.43 -7.69 14.08
N LEU A 103 11.68 -7.40 14.45
CA LEU A 103 12.55 -6.45 13.77
C LEU A 103 13.89 -7.13 13.49
N PHE A 104 14.26 -7.23 12.22
CA PHE A 104 15.52 -7.83 11.78
C PHE A 104 16.49 -6.75 11.36
N VAL A 105 17.68 -6.76 11.96
CA VAL A 105 18.79 -5.88 11.58
C VAL A 105 19.66 -6.59 10.55
N LYS A 106 19.83 -5.99 9.39
CA LYS A 106 20.68 -6.53 8.32
C LYS A 106 22.17 -6.40 8.69
N PRO A 107 23.02 -7.41 8.40
CA PRO A 107 22.66 -8.71 7.82
C PRO A 107 22.11 -9.66 8.89
N PHE A 108 21.08 -10.43 8.54
CA PHE A 108 20.47 -11.42 9.43
C PHE A 108 20.46 -12.83 8.80
N PRO A 109 20.45 -13.91 9.61
CA PRO A 109 20.26 -15.25 9.10
C PRO A 109 18.85 -15.41 8.53
N PHE A 110 18.72 -15.82 7.28
CA PHE A 110 17.39 -16.01 6.65
C PHE A 110 16.54 -17.06 7.35
N GLN A 111 17.16 -18.03 8.02
CA GLN A 111 16.42 -19.02 8.81
C GLN A 111 15.64 -18.36 9.94
N ASP A 112 16.20 -17.35 10.61
CA ASP A 112 15.54 -16.63 11.70
C ASP A 112 14.30 -15.88 11.19
N LEU A 113 14.39 -15.27 10.00
CA LEU A 113 13.25 -14.63 9.33
C LEU A 113 12.15 -15.64 8.97
N LEU A 114 12.53 -16.83 8.46
CA LEU A 114 11.58 -17.89 8.15
C LEU A 114 10.87 -18.39 9.42
N ASP A 115 11.60 -18.59 10.50
CA ASP A 115 11.04 -19.02 11.78
C ASP A 115 10.11 -17.95 12.39
N ALA A 116 10.46 -16.68 12.28
CA ALA A 116 9.60 -15.56 12.68
C ALA A 116 8.33 -15.50 11.81
N THR A 117 8.47 -15.69 10.51
CA THR A 117 7.35 -15.77 9.57
C THR A 117 6.38 -16.89 9.93
N GLU A 118 6.89 -18.08 10.25
CA GLU A 118 6.08 -19.22 10.67
C GLU A 118 5.29 -18.92 11.95
N ARG A 119 5.96 -18.36 12.97
CA ARG A 119 5.31 -17.92 14.21
C ARG A 119 4.26 -16.82 13.98
N ALA A 120 4.53 -15.89 13.05
CA ALA A 120 3.63 -14.80 12.74
C ALA A 120 2.36 -15.29 12.04
N VAL A 121 2.49 -16.15 11.04
CA VAL A 121 1.36 -16.70 10.27
C VAL A 121 0.50 -17.62 11.15
N THR A 122 1.11 -18.54 11.91
CA THR A 122 0.36 -19.47 12.77
C THR A 122 -0.32 -18.77 13.94
N GLY A 123 0.31 -17.74 14.53
CA GLY A 123 -0.26 -16.96 15.63
C GLY A 123 -1.42 -16.04 15.21
N ASN A 124 -1.51 -15.67 13.95
CA ASN A 124 -2.54 -14.77 13.45
C ASN A 124 -3.92 -15.44 13.28
N GLU A 125 -3.95 -16.74 13.08
CA GLU A 125 -5.17 -17.50 12.86
C GLU A 125 -6.13 -17.46 14.07
N LEU A 126 -5.56 -17.47 15.28
CA LEU A 126 -6.33 -17.34 16.54
C LEU A 126 -6.93 -15.94 16.74
N LYS A 127 -6.28 -14.89 16.21
CA LYS A 127 -6.75 -13.50 16.33
C LYS A 127 -7.81 -13.12 15.28
N ARG A 128 -7.91 -13.87 14.19
CA ARG A 128 -8.89 -13.61 13.12
C ARG A 128 -10.36 -13.72 13.57
N GLN A 129 -10.64 -14.50 14.60
CA GLN A 129 -12.00 -14.70 15.10
C GLN A 129 -12.61 -13.46 15.77
N HIS A 130 -11.77 -12.47 16.14
CA HIS A 130 -12.24 -11.23 16.80
C HIS A 130 -12.54 -10.05 15.83
N THR A 131 -12.44 -10.23 14.52
CA THR A 131 -12.28 -9.13 13.57
C THR A 131 -13.54 -8.66 12.82
N ALA A 132 -14.75 -8.96 13.23
CA ALA A 132 -15.96 -8.40 12.60
C ALA A 132 -16.00 -6.86 12.58
N LYS A 133 -15.42 -6.21 13.60
CA LYS A 133 -15.33 -4.75 13.71
C LYS A 133 -14.36 -4.14 12.70
N TYR A 134 -13.20 -4.77 12.50
CA TYR A 134 -12.19 -4.32 11.55
C TYR A 134 -12.61 -4.55 10.08
N ARG A 135 -13.35 -5.62 9.79
CA ARG A 135 -13.94 -5.81 8.45
C ARG A 135 -14.86 -4.65 8.07
N ARG A 136 -15.74 -4.22 8.97
CA ARG A 136 -16.64 -3.07 8.74
C ARG A 136 -15.87 -1.78 8.48
N MET A 137 -14.83 -1.49 9.27
CA MET A 137 -13.99 -0.31 9.09
C MET A 137 -13.28 -0.32 7.73
N ARG A 138 -12.65 -1.44 7.40
CA ARG A 138 -11.97 -1.62 6.11
C ARG A 138 -12.91 -1.45 4.91
N ASP A 139 -14.11 -2.02 5.01
CA ASP A 139 -15.10 -1.92 3.94
C ASP A 139 -15.61 -0.48 3.79
N LEU A 140 -15.70 0.28 4.88
CA LEU A 140 -16.00 1.71 4.85
C LEU A 140 -14.88 2.51 4.18
N VAL A 141 -13.63 2.26 4.54
CA VAL A 141 -12.46 2.93 3.94
C VAL A 141 -12.38 2.62 2.44
N ARG A 142 -12.58 1.36 2.04
CA ARG A 142 -12.67 0.98 0.61
C ARG A 142 -13.76 1.73 -0.13
N HIS A 143 -14.92 1.89 0.50
CA HIS A 143 -16.04 2.63 -0.08
C HIS A 143 -15.66 4.10 -0.32
N VAL A 144 -15.10 4.76 0.69
CA VAL A 144 -14.65 6.15 0.61
C VAL A 144 -13.58 6.36 -0.46
N ILE A 145 -12.60 5.45 -0.56
CA ILE A 145 -11.55 5.54 -1.59
C ILE A 145 -12.15 5.37 -3.01
N ARG A 146 -13.08 4.45 -3.20
CA ARG A 146 -13.78 4.29 -4.49
C ARG A 146 -14.56 5.54 -4.85
N GLU A 147 -15.36 6.07 -3.93
CA GLU A 147 -16.12 7.29 -4.15
C GLU A 147 -15.21 8.49 -4.49
N ARG A 148 -14.08 8.64 -3.79
CA ARG A 148 -13.09 9.67 -4.09
C ARG A 148 -12.50 9.53 -5.49
N ARG A 149 -12.17 8.32 -5.91
CA ARG A 149 -11.68 8.05 -7.27
C ARG A 149 -12.72 8.37 -8.33
N ASP A 150 -13.96 7.97 -8.11
CA ASP A 150 -15.08 8.26 -9.02
C ASP A 150 -15.37 9.75 -9.09
N LEU A 151 -15.30 10.45 -7.95
CA LEU A 151 -15.46 11.90 -7.90
C LEU A 151 -14.34 12.63 -8.66
N ASN A 152 -13.08 12.26 -8.44
CA ASN A 152 -11.94 12.81 -9.16
C ASN A 152 -12.10 12.60 -10.68
N ARG A 153 -12.47 11.40 -11.10
CA ARG A 153 -12.71 11.09 -12.52
C ARG A 153 -13.82 11.94 -13.12
N ARG A 154 -14.92 12.16 -12.37
CA ARG A 154 -16.01 13.04 -12.81
C ARG A 154 -15.56 14.48 -12.89
N THR A 155 -14.78 14.97 -11.93
CA THR A 155 -14.22 16.31 -11.92
C THR A 155 -13.29 16.55 -13.11
N GLU A 156 -12.42 15.58 -13.43
CA GLU A 156 -11.56 15.66 -14.63
C GLU A 156 -12.37 15.74 -15.93
N LEU A 157 -13.43 14.95 -16.05
CA LEU A 157 -14.32 15.00 -17.22
C LEU A 157 -14.97 16.39 -17.34
N VAL A 158 -15.54 16.91 -16.26
CA VAL A 158 -16.20 18.22 -16.27
C VAL A 158 -15.19 19.34 -16.59
N CYS A 159 -13.98 19.29 -16.03
CA CYS A 159 -12.94 20.27 -16.34
C CYS A 159 -12.55 20.21 -17.82
N ARG A 160 -12.42 19.02 -18.40
CA ARG A 160 -12.12 18.85 -19.82
C ARG A 160 -13.23 19.41 -20.71
N ASP A 161 -14.49 19.09 -20.40
CA ASP A 161 -15.64 19.58 -21.14
C ASP A 161 -15.75 21.12 -21.06
N LEU A 162 -15.45 21.70 -19.90
CA LEU A 162 -15.43 23.16 -19.70
C LEU A 162 -14.34 23.83 -20.55
N VAL A 163 -13.12 23.26 -20.57
CA VAL A 163 -12.02 23.77 -21.39
C VAL A 163 -12.36 23.68 -22.87
N GLU A 164 -12.99 22.60 -23.35
CA GLU A 164 -13.43 22.47 -24.72
C GLU A 164 -14.55 23.46 -25.07
N ALA A 165 -15.51 23.64 -24.17
CA ALA A 165 -16.57 24.64 -24.36
C ALA A 165 -16.01 26.05 -24.42
N HIS A 166 -15.07 26.41 -23.57
CA HIS A 166 -14.37 27.66 -23.58
C HIS A 166 -13.62 27.92 -24.91
N ARG A 167 -12.86 26.91 -25.38
CA ARG A 167 -12.19 27.00 -26.69
C ARG A 167 -13.15 27.27 -27.83
N ARG A 168 -14.31 26.57 -27.86
CA ARG A 168 -15.34 26.79 -28.88
C ARG A 168 -15.95 28.17 -28.83
N LEU A 169 -16.14 28.76 -27.62
CA LEU A 169 -16.60 30.11 -27.42
C LEU A 169 -15.59 31.14 -27.94
N VAL A 170 -14.33 31.03 -27.57
CA VAL A 170 -13.25 31.89 -28.04
C VAL A 170 -13.15 31.88 -29.57
N HIS A 171 -13.21 30.70 -30.19
CA HIS A 171 -13.19 30.56 -31.65
C HIS A 171 -14.38 31.26 -32.32
N ARG A 172 -15.57 31.17 -31.74
CA ARG A 172 -16.77 31.86 -32.26
C ARG A 172 -16.65 33.38 -32.15
N VAL A 173 -16.17 33.90 -31.04
CA VAL A 173 -15.99 35.32 -30.84
C VAL A 173 -14.99 35.90 -31.82
N LEU A 174 -13.83 35.27 -31.99
CA LEU A 174 -12.81 35.69 -32.96
C LEU A 174 -13.29 35.61 -34.41
N ALA A 175 -14.08 34.60 -34.76
CA ALA A 175 -14.69 34.49 -36.10
C ALA A 175 -15.71 35.59 -36.38
N HIS A 176 -16.49 36.03 -35.37
CA HIS A 176 -17.43 37.14 -35.50
C HIS A 176 -16.74 38.53 -35.62
N GLU A 177 -15.61 38.70 -34.95
CA GLU A 177 -14.82 39.96 -35.05
C GLU A 177 -14.14 40.07 -36.42
N GLY A 178 -13.63 38.98 -36.97
CA GLY A 178 -13.06 38.91 -38.33
C GLY A 178 -14.06 39.27 -39.43
N THR A 179 -15.29 38.76 -39.35
CA THR A 179 -16.38 39.10 -40.33
C THR A 179 -16.87 40.53 -40.21
N ARG A 180 -16.80 41.15 -39.03
CA ARG A 180 -17.17 42.56 -38.83
C ARG A 180 -16.11 43.51 -39.40
N ALA A 181 -14.84 43.14 -39.34
CA ALA A 181 -13.76 43.95 -39.90
C ALA A 181 -13.76 43.94 -41.44
N GLU A 182 -14.13 42.83 -42.08
CA GLU A 182 -14.25 42.71 -43.56
C GLU A 182 -15.48 43.48 -44.12
N GLN A 183 -16.54 43.70 -43.34
CA GLN A 183 -17.72 44.45 -43.78
C GLN A 183 -17.62 45.98 -43.58
N ALA A 184 -16.55 46.44 -42.94
CA ALA A 184 -16.30 47.86 -42.64
C ALA A 184 -15.27 48.52 -43.59
N THR A 185 -14.76 47.81 -44.60
CA THR A 185 -13.87 48.30 -45.61
C THR A 185 -14.57 48.35 -46.97
#